data_1482b9bb354ff6167627d077e4b630d6
#
_entry.id   1482b9bb354ff6167627d077e4b630d6
#
_cell.length_a   1.000
_cell.length_b   1.000
_cell.length_c   1.000
_cell.angle_alpha   90.00
_cell.angle_beta   90.00
_cell.angle_gamma   90.00
#
_symmetry.space_group_name_H-M   'P 1'
#
loop_
_entity.id
_entity.type
_entity.pdbx_description
1 polymer ?
#
loop_
_entity_poly.entity_id
_entity_poly.type
_entity_poly.pdbx_seq_one_letter_code
_entity_poly.pdbx_strand_id
1 'polypeptide(L)'
;MCEDLSYRKIMNYADEIKQRVSMIEILKYYGIETNGSNFCRCPFHHEKSASFKAYPGSRGFYCYGCNESGSVIDFAMKFFGLSFGDAIKKINEDFSLRLPIGEKLDRRKQLEMQKQAFLRKREMNAKKAEQERLENAYWEAFDEWKRLDDNKRNYAPKTPTEPLHPFFVDALKNIAGAEYKLSCAEIARYEYEKRDSHDS
;
A
#
# COMPACT_ATOMS: atom_id res chain seq x y z
N MET A 1 18.12 -36.51 -21.63
CA MET A 1 19.36 -35.98 -21.00
C MET A 1 19.71 -34.52 -21.35
N CYS A 2 18.93 -33.81 -22.17
CA CYS A 2 19.19 -32.38 -22.52
C CYS A 2 18.48 -31.36 -21.61
N GLU A 3 17.49 -31.77 -20.84
CA GLU A 3 16.73 -30.85 -19.94
C GLU A 3 17.51 -30.44 -18.68
N ASP A 4 18.42 -31.29 -18.21
CA ASP A 4 19.18 -31.04 -16.97
C ASP A 4 20.22 -29.89 -17.09
N LEU A 5 20.81 -29.70 -18.25
CA LEU A 5 21.80 -28.63 -18.47
C LEU A 5 21.16 -27.24 -18.57
N SER A 6 19.96 -27.13 -19.16
CA SER A 6 19.24 -25.88 -19.24
C SER A 6 18.67 -25.45 -17.87
N TYR A 7 18.21 -26.44 -17.09
CA TYR A 7 17.70 -26.20 -15.74
C TYR A 7 18.81 -25.76 -14.77
N ARG A 8 19.97 -26.46 -14.78
CA ARG A 8 21.15 -26.04 -14.00
C ARG A 8 21.63 -24.64 -14.35
N LYS A 9 21.63 -24.29 -15.63
CA LYS A 9 21.99 -22.95 -16.09
C LYS A 9 21.03 -21.88 -15.58
N ILE A 10 19.73 -22.16 -15.59
CA ILE A 10 18.70 -21.24 -15.07
C ILE A 10 18.82 -21.08 -13.55
N MET A 11 19.12 -22.12 -12.81
CA MET A 11 19.37 -22.07 -11.37
C MET A 11 20.60 -21.22 -11.02
N ASN A 12 21.70 -21.31 -11.79
CA ASN A 12 22.88 -20.46 -11.62
C ASN A 12 22.53 -18.96 -11.82
N TYR A 13 21.69 -18.64 -12.81
CA TYR A 13 21.25 -17.27 -13.03
C TYR A 13 20.34 -16.76 -11.91
N ALA A 14 19.50 -17.64 -11.34
CA ALA A 14 18.67 -17.30 -10.20
C ALA A 14 19.51 -16.87 -8.98
N ASP A 15 20.57 -17.62 -8.69
CA ASP A 15 21.46 -17.28 -7.58
C ASP A 15 22.24 -15.98 -7.83
N GLU A 16 22.67 -15.76 -9.06
CA GLU A 16 23.32 -14.53 -9.46
C GLU A 16 22.39 -13.31 -9.35
N ILE A 17 21.13 -13.44 -9.75
CA ILE A 17 20.11 -12.39 -9.58
C ILE A 17 19.90 -12.08 -8.11
N LYS A 18 19.75 -13.11 -7.24
CA LYS A 18 19.57 -12.90 -5.79
C LYS A 18 20.75 -12.19 -5.13
N GLN A 19 21.97 -12.36 -5.67
CA GLN A 19 23.17 -11.69 -5.17
C GLN A 19 23.28 -10.25 -5.65
N ARG A 20 22.83 -9.96 -6.88
CA ARG A 20 22.99 -8.64 -7.53
C ARG A 20 21.83 -7.70 -7.27
N VAL A 21 20.64 -8.22 -6.99
CA VAL A 21 19.41 -7.43 -6.83
C VAL A 21 18.81 -7.71 -5.46
N SER A 22 18.71 -6.68 -4.64
CA SER A 22 18.08 -6.76 -3.32
C SER A 22 16.57 -6.57 -3.41
N MET A 23 15.85 -7.05 -2.40
CA MET A 23 14.41 -6.84 -2.29
C MET A 23 14.03 -5.36 -2.23
N ILE A 24 14.85 -4.55 -1.58
CA ILE A 24 14.63 -3.10 -1.45
C ILE A 24 14.71 -2.42 -2.83
N GLU A 25 15.68 -2.81 -3.67
CA GLU A 25 15.83 -2.26 -5.02
C GLU A 25 14.66 -2.65 -5.92
N ILE A 26 14.18 -3.90 -5.84
CA ILE A 26 12.99 -4.35 -6.58
C ILE A 26 11.76 -3.56 -6.18
N LEU A 27 11.48 -3.40 -4.89
CA LEU A 27 10.35 -2.62 -4.41
C LEU A 27 10.41 -1.19 -4.92
N LYS A 28 11.57 -0.54 -4.79
CA LYS A 28 11.79 0.83 -5.29
C LYS A 28 11.58 0.94 -6.80
N TYR A 29 12.11 -0.02 -7.57
CA TYR A 29 11.97 -0.04 -9.03
C TYR A 29 10.50 -0.12 -9.46
N TYR A 30 9.70 -0.95 -8.78
CA TYR A 30 8.28 -1.09 -9.05
C TYR A 30 7.40 -0.06 -8.31
N GLY A 31 8.00 0.94 -7.67
CA GLY A 31 7.32 2.08 -7.07
C GLY A 31 6.62 1.75 -5.75
N ILE A 32 7.11 0.75 -5.03
CA ILE A 32 6.66 0.40 -3.68
C ILE A 32 7.66 1.02 -2.69
N GLU A 33 7.22 2.06 -1.98
CA GLU A 33 8.04 2.75 -0.99
C GLU A 33 8.08 1.99 0.33
N THR A 34 9.27 1.87 0.92
CA THR A 34 9.48 1.30 2.25
C THR A 34 9.77 2.41 3.26
N ASN A 35 9.39 2.19 4.53
CA ASN A 35 9.79 3.07 5.62
C ASN A 35 11.28 2.87 5.99
N GLY A 36 11.80 3.69 6.94
CA GLY A 36 13.20 3.62 7.39
C GLY A 36 13.63 2.26 7.97
N SER A 37 12.68 1.39 8.32
CA SER A 37 12.92 0.02 8.79
C SER A 37 12.68 -1.03 7.72
N ASN A 38 12.55 -0.64 6.43
CA ASN A 38 12.28 -1.49 5.26
C ASN A 38 10.95 -2.25 5.31
N PHE A 39 9.94 -1.68 5.95
CA PHE A 39 8.58 -2.18 5.88
C PHE A 39 7.76 -1.40 4.86
N CYS A 40 6.86 -2.10 4.15
CA CYS A 40 5.81 -1.51 3.31
C CYS A 40 4.50 -2.28 3.50
N ARG A 41 3.42 -1.77 2.92
CA ARG A 41 2.18 -2.54 2.80
C ARG A 41 2.40 -3.70 1.84
N CYS A 42 1.86 -4.85 2.17
CA CYS A 42 2.02 -6.04 1.36
C CYS A 42 1.31 -5.90 0.01
N PRO A 43 1.98 -6.19 -1.11
CA PRO A 43 1.35 -6.15 -2.42
C PRO A 43 0.51 -7.40 -2.73
N PHE A 44 0.47 -8.39 -1.82
CA PHE A 44 -0.16 -9.69 -2.04
C PHE A 44 -1.46 -9.87 -1.27
N HIS A 45 -1.68 -9.07 -0.23
CA HIS A 45 -2.95 -9.06 0.51
C HIS A 45 -3.28 -7.63 0.92
N HIS A 46 -4.54 -7.43 1.25
CA HIS A 46 -4.99 -6.10 1.69
C HIS A 46 -4.70 -5.88 3.17
N GLU A 47 -4.12 -4.72 3.51
CA GLU A 47 -3.80 -4.36 4.89
C GLU A 47 -3.73 -2.85 5.11
N LYS A 48 -3.98 -2.41 6.36
CA LYS A 48 -3.89 -1.01 6.77
C LYS A 48 -2.50 -0.61 7.23
N SER A 49 -1.79 -1.53 7.90
CA SER A 49 -0.46 -1.33 8.46
C SER A 49 0.61 -2.02 7.62
N ALA A 50 1.82 -1.47 7.61
CA ALA A 50 2.94 -2.06 6.90
C ALA A 50 3.41 -3.35 7.58
N SER A 51 3.14 -4.50 6.98
CA SER A 51 3.54 -5.82 7.48
C SER A 51 4.55 -6.56 6.59
N PHE A 52 4.78 -6.07 5.39
CA PHE A 52 5.75 -6.65 4.47
C PHE A 52 7.15 -6.12 4.76
N LYS A 53 8.04 -6.98 5.20
CA LYS A 53 9.45 -6.67 5.51
C LYS A 53 10.35 -7.06 4.35
N ALA A 54 11.06 -6.09 3.79
CA ALA A 54 12.17 -6.34 2.86
C ALA A 54 13.48 -6.46 3.63
N TYR A 55 14.22 -7.53 3.38
CA TYR A 55 15.53 -7.73 4.00
C TYR A 55 16.65 -7.27 3.06
N PRO A 56 17.72 -6.69 3.57
CA PRO A 56 18.86 -6.28 2.76
C PRO A 56 19.63 -7.49 2.20
N GLY A 57 20.28 -7.31 1.06
CA GLY A 57 21.02 -8.33 0.35
C GLY A 57 20.11 -9.42 -0.22
N SER A 58 20.58 -10.65 -0.25
CA SER A 58 19.89 -11.80 -0.86
C SER A 58 18.78 -12.43 -0.01
N ARG A 59 18.48 -11.89 1.17
CA ARG A 59 17.54 -12.51 2.14
C ARG A 59 16.07 -12.44 1.74
N GLY A 60 15.72 -11.64 0.72
CA GLY A 60 14.36 -11.57 0.20
C GLY A 60 13.39 -10.82 1.11
N PHE A 61 12.19 -11.36 1.29
CA PHE A 61 11.11 -10.73 2.06
C PHE A 61 10.36 -11.70 2.97
N TYR A 62 9.66 -11.13 3.94
CA TYR A 62 8.66 -11.82 4.75
C TYR A 62 7.50 -10.87 5.06
N CYS A 63 6.27 -11.34 4.92
CA CYS A 63 5.07 -10.60 5.30
C CYS A 63 4.49 -11.17 6.59
N TYR A 64 4.40 -10.34 7.62
CA TYR A 64 3.83 -10.72 8.92
C TYR A 64 2.29 -10.76 8.93
N GLY A 65 1.64 -10.26 7.87
CA GLY A 65 0.19 -10.30 7.73
C GLY A 65 -0.31 -11.60 7.10
N CYS A 66 0.25 -11.99 5.94
CA CYS A 66 -0.17 -13.20 5.22
C CYS A 66 0.83 -14.35 5.28
N ASN A 67 1.94 -14.22 6.03
CA ASN A 67 3.03 -15.20 6.16
C ASN A 67 3.75 -15.55 4.84
N GLU A 68 3.56 -14.75 3.80
CA GLU A 68 4.28 -14.92 2.55
C GLU A 68 5.74 -14.58 2.71
N SER A 69 6.59 -15.37 2.11
CA SER A 69 8.03 -15.16 2.12
C SER A 69 8.67 -15.63 0.83
N GLY A 70 9.85 -15.12 0.54
CA GLY A 70 10.56 -15.58 -0.65
C GLY A 70 11.73 -14.66 -1.03
N SER A 71 12.36 -15.03 -2.12
CA SER A 71 13.42 -14.26 -2.76
C SER A 71 12.84 -13.17 -3.67
N VAL A 72 13.71 -12.38 -4.26
CA VAL A 72 13.34 -11.40 -5.30
C VAL A 72 12.65 -12.04 -6.51
N ILE A 73 12.97 -13.30 -6.81
CA ILE A 73 12.36 -14.04 -7.91
C ILE A 73 10.94 -14.47 -7.53
N ASP A 74 10.74 -14.99 -6.32
CA ASP A 74 9.41 -15.37 -5.80
C ASP A 74 8.47 -14.16 -5.75
N PHE A 75 9.01 -12.99 -5.37
CA PHE A 75 8.29 -11.74 -5.44
C PHE A 75 7.83 -11.42 -6.87
N ALA A 76 8.74 -11.48 -7.85
CA ALA A 76 8.40 -11.18 -9.24
C ALA A 76 7.39 -12.18 -9.81
N MET A 77 7.54 -13.46 -9.48
CA MET A 77 6.58 -14.51 -9.87
C MET A 77 5.17 -14.18 -9.39
N LYS A 78 5.03 -13.87 -8.10
CA LYS A 78 3.73 -13.55 -7.50
C LYS A 78 3.18 -12.20 -7.97
N PHE A 79 4.02 -11.19 -7.97
CA PHE A 79 3.59 -9.83 -8.29
C PHE A 79 3.11 -9.67 -9.74
N PHE A 80 3.73 -10.41 -10.67
CA PHE A 80 3.39 -10.37 -12.09
C PHE A 80 2.65 -11.61 -12.59
N GLY A 81 2.47 -12.64 -11.76
CA GLY A 81 1.87 -13.90 -12.19
C GLY A 81 2.74 -14.69 -13.19
N LEU A 82 4.07 -14.69 -12.98
CA LEU A 82 5.04 -15.25 -13.91
C LEU A 82 5.46 -16.68 -13.54
N SER A 83 5.90 -17.44 -14.57
CA SER A 83 6.71 -18.64 -14.33
C SER A 83 8.09 -18.25 -13.78
N PHE A 84 8.77 -19.19 -13.15
CA PHE A 84 10.14 -18.99 -12.63
C PHE A 84 11.12 -18.50 -13.71
N GLY A 85 11.08 -19.12 -14.90
CA GLY A 85 11.95 -18.73 -16.02
C GLY A 85 11.63 -17.33 -16.55
N ASP A 86 10.35 -16.94 -16.60
CA ASP A 86 9.93 -15.61 -17.05
C ASP A 86 10.24 -14.53 -16.02
N ALA A 87 10.14 -14.83 -14.72
CA ALA A 87 10.53 -13.92 -13.64
C ALA A 87 12.04 -13.61 -13.70
N ILE A 88 12.88 -14.63 -13.91
CA ILE A 88 14.32 -14.47 -14.09
C ILE A 88 14.63 -13.58 -15.31
N LYS A 89 13.97 -13.81 -16.45
CA LYS A 89 14.16 -12.99 -17.65
C LYS A 89 13.75 -11.54 -17.38
N LYS A 90 12.59 -11.34 -16.75
CA LYS A 90 12.08 -10.01 -16.43
C LYS A 90 13.04 -9.22 -15.54
N ILE A 91 13.52 -9.82 -14.45
CA ILE A 91 14.48 -9.15 -13.56
C ILE A 91 15.80 -8.85 -14.29
N ASN A 92 16.27 -9.77 -15.11
CA ASN A 92 17.47 -9.57 -15.93
C ASN A 92 17.33 -8.36 -16.88
N GLU A 93 16.17 -8.19 -17.50
CA GLU A 93 15.87 -7.07 -18.40
C GLU A 93 15.68 -5.77 -17.61
N ASP A 94 14.83 -5.75 -16.59
CA ASP A 94 14.48 -4.56 -15.81
C ASP A 94 15.71 -3.96 -15.10
N PHE A 95 16.61 -4.80 -14.60
CA PHE A 95 17.83 -4.37 -13.92
C PHE A 95 19.09 -4.39 -14.81
N SER A 96 18.91 -4.66 -16.12
CA SER A 96 20.00 -4.67 -17.11
C SER A 96 21.20 -5.54 -16.68
N LEU A 97 20.95 -6.70 -16.09
CA LEU A 97 21.99 -7.57 -15.52
C LEU A 97 22.89 -8.23 -16.57
N ARG A 98 22.45 -8.22 -17.84
CA ARG A 98 23.17 -8.81 -19.00
C ARG A 98 23.52 -10.29 -18.85
N LEU A 99 22.70 -11.03 -18.10
CA LEU A 99 22.86 -12.47 -18.00
C LEU A 99 22.42 -13.12 -19.31
N PRO A 100 23.14 -14.11 -19.84
CA PRO A 100 22.81 -14.78 -21.11
C PRO A 100 21.69 -15.80 -20.90
N ILE A 101 20.54 -15.30 -20.45
CA ILE A 101 19.33 -16.09 -20.21
C ILE A 101 18.56 -16.16 -21.52
N GLY A 102 18.53 -17.30 -22.16
CA GLY A 102 17.80 -17.67 -23.40
C GLY A 102 16.80 -16.64 -23.97
N GLU A 103 16.08 -16.97 -25.01
CA GLU A 103 15.27 -16.02 -25.81
C GLU A 103 14.54 -14.95 -25.02
N LYS A 104 14.61 -13.68 -25.48
CA LYS A 104 13.88 -12.54 -24.94
C LYS A 104 12.40 -12.90 -24.75
N LEU A 105 11.79 -12.47 -23.65
CA LEU A 105 10.35 -12.56 -23.44
C LEU A 105 9.62 -12.09 -24.69
N ASP A 106 8.61 -12.86 -25.13
CA ASP A 106 7.75 -12.47 -26.26
C ASP A 106 7.21 -11.03 -25.99
N ARG A 107 7.42 -10.15 -26.96
CA ARG A 107 7.04 -8.73 -26.89
C ARG A 107 5.58 -8.54 -26.49
N ARG A 108 4.69 -9.46 -26.85
CA ARG A 108 3.28 -9.46 -26.44
C ARG A 108 3.12 -9.70 -24.94
N LYS A 109 3.79 -10.73 -24.41
CA LYS A 109 3.79 -11.02 -22.95
C LYS A 109 4.38 -9.88 -22.15
N GLN A 110 5.47 -9.29 -22.61
CA GLN A 110 6.13 -8.14 -21.97
C GLN A 110 5.21 -6.92 -21.90
N LEU A 111 4.51 -6.62 -22.98
CA LEU A 111 3.53 -5.51 -23.05
C LEU A 111 2.33 -5.77 -22.12
N GLU A 112 1.82 -7.00 -22.10
CA GLU A 112 0.71 -7.40 -21.25
C GLU A 112 1.07 -7.30 -19.74
N MET A 113 2.26 -7.71 -19.37
CA MET A 113 2.80 -7.57 -18.02
C MET A 113 2.97 -6.12 -17.59
N GLN A 114 3.51 -5.27 -18.48
CA GLN A 114 3.62 -3.83 -18.21
C GLN A 114 2.25 -3.18 -18.02
N LYS A 115 1.27 -3.59 -18.85
CA LYS A 115 -0.11 -3.11 -18.74
C LYS A 115 -0.76 -3.54 -17.41
N GLN A 116 -0.60 -4.81 -17.04
CA GLN A 116 -1.12 -5.31 -15.75
C GLN A 116 -0.45 -4.66 -14.55
N ALA A 117 0.87 -4.49 -14.57
CA ALA A 117 1.60 -3.78 -13.52
C ALA A 117 1.15 -2.32 -13.40
N PHE A 118 0.94 -1.64 -14.53
CA PHE A 118 0.42 -0.28 -14.56
C PHE A 118 -1.00 -0.20 -13.97
N LEU A 119 -1.88 -1.12 -14.34
CA LEU A 119 -3.25 -1.17 -13.81
C LEU A 119 -3.25 -1.42 -12.29
N ARG A 120 -2.49 -2.40 -11.80
CA ARG A 120 -2.35 -2.66 -10.36
C ARG A 120 -1.81 -1.44 -9.60
N LYS A 121 -0.79 -0.77 -10.14
CA LYS A 121 -0.25 0.46 -9.54
C LYS A 121 -1.31 1.56 -9.49
N ARG A 122 -2.08 1.71 -10.55
CA ARG A 122 -3.17 2.70 -10.62
C ARG A 122 -4.27 2.40 -9.59
N GLU A 123 -4.66 1.12 -9.45
CA GLU A 123 -5.65 0.68 -8.46
C GLU A 123 -5.15 0.91 -7.02
N MET A 124 -3.91 0.53 -6.74
CA MET A 124 -3.30 0.79 -5.43
C MET A 124 -3.25 2.28 -5.09
N ASN A 125 -2.85 3.12 -6.05
CA ASN A 125 -2.81 4.56 -5.85
C ASN A 125 -4.22 5.15 -5.67
N ALA A 126 -5.21 4.66 -6.40
CA ALA A 126 -6.60 5.10 -6.25
C ALA A 126 -7.17 4.71 -4.88
N LYS A 127 -6.90 3.48 -4.41
CA LYS A 127 -7.27 3.04 -3.07
C LYS A 127 -6.61 3.88 -1.98
N LYS A 128 -5.31 4.17 -2.11
CA LYS A 128 -4.57 5.03 -1.18
C LYS A 128 -5.15 6.44 -1.13
N ALA A 129 -5.40 7.04 -2.29
CA ALA A 129 -5.97 8.39 -2.39
C ALA A 129 -7.38 8.46 -1.76
N GLU A 130 -8.22 7.45 -1.98
CA GLU A 130 -9.55 7.40 -1.38
C GLU A 130 -9.48 7.25 0.14
N GLN A 131 -8.59 6.41 0.65
CA GLN A 131 -8.37 6.28 2.08
C GLN A 131 -7.88 7.59 2.72
N GLU A 132 -6.91 8.27 2.10
CA GLU A 132 -6.42 9.57 2.56
C GLU A 132 -7.55 10.63 2.54
N ARG A 133 -8.41 10.61 1.53
CA ARG A 133 -9.57 11.49 1.45
C ARG A 133 -10.55 11.27 2.60
N LEU A 134 -10.86 10.02 2.92
CA LEU A 134 -11.77 9.67 4.01
C LEU A 134 -11.17 10.01 5.39
N GLU A 135 -9.88 9.77 5.56
CA GLU A 135 -9.16 10.18 6.79
C GLU A 135 -9.19 11.69 6.98
N ASN A 136 -8.88 12.46 5.94
CA ASN A 136 -8.89 13.91 6.01
C ASN A 136 -10.30 14.44 6.32
N ALA A 137 -11.32 13.92 5.65
CA ALA A 137 -12.71 14.31 5.90
C ALA A 137 -13.16 14.03 7.34
N TYR A 138 -12.71 12.93 7.92
CA TYR A 138 -12.97 12.60 9.32
C TYR A 138 -12.30 13.62 10.26
N TRP A 139 -11.01 13.91 10.06
CA TRP A 139 -10.28 14.84 10.93
C TRP A 139 -10.80 16.27 10.82
N GLU A 140 -11.17 16.73 9.63
CA GLU A 140 -11.81 18.04 9.44
C GLU A 140 -13.16 18.13 10.20
N ALA A 141 -14.00 17.11 10.10
CA ALA A 141 -15.26 17.07 10.82
C ALA A 141 -15.06 16.98 12.35
N PHE A 142 -14.07 16.21 12.79
CA PHE A 142 -13.70 16.08 14.20
C PHE A 142 -13.21 17.41 14.79
N ASP A 143 -12.35 18.12 14.09
CA ASP A 143 -11.81 19.41 14.54
C ASP A 143 -12.93 20.48 14.61
N GLU A 144 -13.85 20.49 13.63
CA GLU A 144 -15.02 21.38 13.66
C GLU A 144 -15.91 21.09 14.89
N TRP A 145 -16.25 19.82 15.09
CA TRP A 145 -17.04 19.38 16.24
C TRP A 145 -16.36 19.72 17.57
N LYS A 146 -15.09 19.38 17.71
CA LYS A 146 -14.30 19.63 18.92
C LYS A 146 -14.22 21.09 19.26
N ARG A 147 -13.98 21.96 18.29
CA ARG A 147 -13.97 23.42 18.47
C ARG A 147 -15.31 23.92 19.03
N LEU A 148 -16.43 23.42 18.50
CA LEU A 148 -17.77 23.79 18.94
C LEU A 148 -18.09 23.25 20.34
N ASP A 149 -17.69 22.02 20.64
CA ASP A 149 -17.86 21.40 21.97
C ASP A 149 -17.04 22.14 23.04
N ASP A 150 -15.79 22.49 22.72
CA ASP A 150 -14.94 23.31 23.60
C ASP A 150 -15.55 24.70 23.82
N ASN A 151 -16.08 25.34 22.79
CA ASN A 151 -16.77 26.65 22.91
C ASN A 151 -18.03 26.53 23.79
N LYS A 152 -18.80 25.47 23.62
CA LYS A 152 -20.00 25.21 24.44
C LYS A 152 -19.66 25.02 25.92
N ARG A 153 -18.56 24.35 26.23
CA ARG A 153 -18.11 24.10 27.61
C ARG A 153 -17.47 25.32 28.25
N ASN A 154 -16.57 26.00 27.53
CA ASN A 154 -15.74 27.06 28.09
C ASN A 154 -16.47 28.38 28.22
N TYR A 155 -17.48 28.63 27.37
CA TYR A 155 -18.22 29.89 27.34
C TYR A 155 -19.68 29.76 27.78
N ALA A 156 -20.04 28.65 28.43
CA ALA A 156 -21.37 28.49 29.02
C ALA A 156 -21.62 29.55 30.13
N PRO A 157 -22.81 30.16 30.20
CA PRO A 157 -23.14 31.12 31.25
C PRO A 157 -23.10 30.42 32.61
N LYS A 158 -22.48 31.07 33.60
CA LYS A 158 -22.38 30.55 34.97
C LYS A 158 -23.61 30.81 35.80
N THR A 159 -24.40 31.80 35.40
CA THR A 159 -25.67 32.15 36.07
C THR A 159 -26.78 32.38 35.02
N PRO A 160 -28.06 32.18 35.37
CA PRO A 160 -29.18 32.37 34.45
C PRO A 160 -29.35 33.81 33.91
N THR A 161 -28.74 34.78 34.57
CA THR A 161 -28.83 36.21 34.22
C THR A 161 -27.60 36.71 33.46
N GLU A 162 -26.58 35.85 33.28
CA GLU A 162 -25.39 36.22 32.54
C GLU A 162 -25.68 36.30 31.03
N PRO A 163 -25.22 37.38 30.34
CA PRO A 163 -25.38 37.46 28.90
C PRO A 163 -24.62 36.32 28.18
N LEU A 164 -25.26 35.74 27.17
CA LEU A 164 -24.66 34.63 26.41
C LEU A 164 -23.45 35.11 25.62
N HIS A 165 -22.34 34.43 25.79
CA HIS A 165 -21.13 34.70 25.03
C HIS A 165 -21.35 34.32 23.55
N PRO A 166 -20.86 35.11 22.56
CA PRO A 166 -21.03 34.81 21.13
C PRO A 166 -20.59 33.40 20.71
N PHE A 167 -19.47 32.92 21.24
CA PHE A 167 -18.95 31.54 20.94
C PHE A 167 -19.87 30.45 21.50
N PHE A 168 -20.51 30.67 22.64
CA PHE A 168 -21.50 29.73 23.16
C PHE A 168 -22.75 29.67 22.27
N VAL A 169 -23.23 30.84 21.81
CA VAL A 169 -24.35 30.90 20.88
C VAL A 169 -24.04 30.24 19.54
N ASP A 170 -22.84 30.46 19.01
CA ASP A 170 -22.37 29.80 17.78
C ASP A 170 -22.32 28.27 17.95
N ALA A 171 -21.77 27.80 19.06
CA ALA A 171 -21.71 26.38 19.39
C ALA A 171 -23.13 25.77 19.47
N LEU A 172 -24.07 26.39 20.17
CA LEU A 172 -25.44 25.87 20.26
C LEU A 172 -26.14 25.76 18.91
N LYS A 173 -25.86 26.68 17.99
CA LYS A 173 -26.47 26.67 16.64
C LYS A 173 -25.89 25.60 15.73
N ASN A 174 -24.60 25.31 15.84
CA ASN A 174 -23.86 24.58 14.82
C ASN A 174 -23.41 23.18 15.27
N ILE A 175 -23.42 22.88 16.60
CA ILE A 175 -22.85 21.59 17.10
C ILE A 175 -23.59 20.36 16.56
N ALA A 176 -24.91 20.40 16.45
CA ALA A 176 -25.68 19.29 15.91
C ALA A 176 -25.35 19.00 14.44
N GLY A 177 -25.09 20.05 13.66
CA GLY A 177 -24.63 19.90 12.28
C GLY A 177 -23.21 19.32 12.18
N ALA A 178 -22.31 19.70 13.09
CA ALA A 178 -20.97 19.17 13.17
C ALA A 178 -20.96 17.69 13.63
N GLU A 179 -21.80 17.32 14.61
CA GLU A 179 -22.01 15.94 15.04
C GLU A 179 -22.49 15.05 13.88
N TYR A 180 -23.45 15.55 13.11
CA TYR A 180 -23.96 14.85 11.94
C TYR A 180 -22.85 14.64 10.87
N LYS A 181 -22.05 15.66 10.57
CA LYS A 181 -20.92 15.56 9.63
C LYS A 181 -19.90 14.53 10.10
N LEU A 182 -19.55 14.55 11.39
CA LEU A 182 -18.61 13.61 11.99
C LEU A 182 -19.13 12.18 11.88
N SER A 183 -20.38 11.93 12.22
CA SER A 183 -21.01 10.61 12.08
C SER A 183 -21.03 10.12 10.64
N CYS A 184 -21.30 11.00 9.67
CA CYS A 184 -21.23 10.65 8.25
C CYS A 184 -19.82 10.25 7.83
N ALA A 185 -18.80 10.97 8.30
CA ALA A 185 -17.41 10.67 7.99
C ALA A 185 -16.94 9.33 8.63
N GLU A 186 -17.38 9.05 9.86
CA GLU A 186 -17.12 7.77 10.54
C GLU A 186 -17.75 6.60 9.77
N ILE A 187 -19.01 6.73 9.37
CA ILE A 187 -19.72 5.71 8.59
C ILE A 187 -19.00 5.46 7.27
N ALA A 188 -18.64 6.52 6.55
CA ALA A 188 -17.94 6.40 5.26
C ALA A 188 -16.59 5.68 5.40
N ARG A 189 -15.80 5.98 6.46
CA ARG A 189 -14.58 5.25 6.78
C ARG A 189 -14.85 3.77 7.06
N TYR A 190 -15.82 3.48 7.93
CA TYR A 190 -16.18 2.12 8.30
C TYR A 190 -16.63 1.28 7.10
N GLU A 191 -17.49 1.86 6.25
CA GLU A 191 -17.96 1.18 5.03
C GLU A 191 -16.84 0.92 4.02
N TYR A 192 -15.90 1.85 3.89
CA TYR A 192 -14.72 1.66 3.07
C TYR A 192 -13.86 0.51 3.60
N GLU A 193 -13.59 0.49 4.90
CA GLU A 193 -12.83 -0.56 5.57
C GLU A 193 -13.46 -1.94 5.42
N LYS A 194 -14.78 -2.02 5.53
CA LYS A 194 -15.55 -3.27 5.40
C LYS A 194 -15.52 -3.80 3.97
N ARG A 195 -15.66 -2.95 2.94
CA ARG A 195 -15.57 -3.36 1.53
C ARG A 195 -14.20 -3.92 1.22
N ASP A 196 -13.18 -3.26 1.68
CA ASP A 196 -11.79 -3.60 1.41
C ASP A 196 -11.35 -4.91 2.10
N SER A 197 -12.00 -5.28 3.22
CA SER A 197 -11.80 -6.56 3.92
C SER A 197 -12.53 -7.76 3.27
N HIS A 198 -13.51 -7.51 2.40
CA HIS A 198 -14.24 -8.59 1.70
C HIS A 198 -13.67 -8.90 0.31
N ASP A 199 -12.91 -7.99 -0.27
CA ASP A 199 -12.22 -8.17 -1.57
C ASP A 199 -10.83 -8.86 -1.42
N SER A 200 -10.52 -9.37 -0.23
CA SER A 200 -9.28 -10.11 0.12
C SER A 200 -9.57 -11.57 0.29
#